data_daf4eb8dc3def0a6657fa1de459627b5
#
_entry.id   daf4eb8dc3def0a6657fa1de459627b5
#
_cell.length_a   1.000
_cell.length_b   1.000
_cell.length_c   1.000
_cell.angle_alpha   90.00
_cell.angle_beta   90.00
_cell.angle_gamma   90.00
#
_symmetry.space_group_name_H-M   'P 1'
#
loop_
_entity.id
_entity.type
_entity.pdbx_description
1 polymer ?
#
loop_
_entity_poly.entity_id
_entity_poly.type
_entity_poly.pdbx_seq_one_letter_code
_entity_poly.pdbx_strand_id
1 'polypeptide(L)'
;MIDLAAFSLADYTTVLELAQRFRAMPVAGARRLPALQGRLMTSLFFEPSTRTRSSFELAARRLSADVQSFSPSSSSLSKGESLLDTARTYVAMGTNVLVVRHRCAGVPHTLARDLDRCGERVAVLNAGDGLHSHPSQGLLDLFTLARHFAPEHPSPAALRGRRVVIVGDVLHSRVARSRSRASVRGTPAQRWRTTSTFAPIAT
;
A
#
# COMPACT_ATOMS: atom_id res chain seq x y z
N MET A 1 5.69 -5.60 -0.88
CA MET A 1 5.63 -4.20 -1.40
C MET A 1 5.80 -3.24 -0.24
N ILE A 2 6.97 -2.65 -0.11
CA ILE A 2 7.30 -1.77 1.04
C ILE A 2 7.33 -0.30 0.61
N ASP A 3 7.91 0.01 -0.56
CA ASP A 3 7.97 1.37 -1.11
C ASP A 3 7.86 1.32 -2.64
N LEU A 4 7.24 2.35 -3.23
CA LEU A 4 7.12 2.51 -4.68
C LEU A 4 8.44 2.94 -5.35
N ALA A 5 9.38 3.46 -4.59
CA ALA A 5 10.70 3.81 -5.11
C ALA A 5 11.50 2.61 -5.67
N ALA A 6 11.17 1.40 -5.22
CA ALA A 6 11.77 0.16 -5.69
C ALA A 6 11.11 -0.41 -6.96
N PHE A 7 9.97 0.14 -7.39
CA PHE A 7 9.24 -0.35 -8.57
C PHE A 7 9.95 0.04 -9.86
N SER A 8 10.08 -0.93 -10.75
CA SER A 8 10.43 -0.70 -12.16
C SER A 8 9.21 -0.20 -12.95
N LEU A 9 9.43 0.29 -14.17
CA LEU A 9 8.33 0.66 -15.07
C LEU A 9 7.44 -0.57 -15.40
N ALA A 10 8.03 -1.75 -15.50
CA ALA A 10 7.30 -2.99 -15.72
C ALA A 10 6.38 -3.33 -14.55
N ASP A 11 6.83 -3.14 -13.30
CA ASP A 11 6.00 -3.36 -12.11
C ASP A 11 4.79 -2.43 -12.09
N TYR A 12 4.99 -1.14 -12.39
CA TYR A 12 3.87 -0.19 -12.51
C TYR A 12 2.89 -0.59 -13.59
N THR A 13 3.38 -1.00 -14.77
CA THR A 13 2.55 -1.43 -15.89
C THR A 13 1.70 -2.63 -15.49
N THR A 14 2.33 -3.66 -14.92
CA THR A 14 1.65 -4.87 -14.46
C THR A 14 0.55 -4.55 -13.44
N VAL A 15 0.85 -3.70 -12.45
CA VAL A 15 -0.14 -3.35 -11.41
C VAL A 15 -1.31 -2.56 -12.00
N LEU A 16 -1.07 -1.60 -12.90
CA LEU A 16 -2.14 -0.80 -13.51
C LEU A 16 -3.02 -1.66 -14.43
N GLU A 17 -2.45 -2.57 -15.19
CA GLU A 17 -3.20 -3.53 -16.02
C GLU A 17 -4.06 -4.46 -15.17
N LEU A 18 -3.51 -5.03 -14.09
CA LEU A 18 -4.27 -5.85 -13.16
C LEU A 18 -5.39 -5.06 -12.50
N ALA A 19 -5.14 -3.82 -12.08
CA ALA A 19 -6.15 -2.95 -11.50
C ALA A 19 -7.30 -2.68 -12.49
N GLN A 20 -7.01 -2.48 -13.79
CA GLN A 20 -8.04 -2.32 -14.82
C GLN A 20 -8.86 -3.59 -14.99
N ARG A 21 -8.22 -4.77 -15.04
CA ARG A 21 -8.91 -6.06 -15.10
C ARG A 21 -9.83 -6.28 -13.90
N PHE A 22 -9.35 -6.07 -12.68
CA PHE A 22 -10.16 -6.21 -11.47
C PHE A 22 -11.32 -5.22 -11.42
N ARG A 23 -11.11 -4.00 -11.91
CA ARG A 23 -12.18 -3.00 -11.98
C ARG A 23 -13.29 -3.39 -12.96
N ALA A 24 -12.95 -4.02 -14.08
CA ALA A 24 -13.91 -4.48 -15.07
C ALA A 24 -14.75 -5.67 -14.61
N MET A 25 -14.36 -6.33 -13.50
CA MET A 25 -15.12 -7.45 -12.95
C MET A 25 -16.41 -6.95 -12.26
N PRO A 26 -17.54 -7.65 -12.42
CA PRO A 26 -18.78 -7.33 -11.73
C PRO A 26 -18.58 -7.36 -10.20
N VAL A 27 -19.09 -6.37 -9.50
CA VAL A 27 -19.02 -6.30 -8.03
C VAL A 27 -20.07 -7.21 -7.39
N ALA A 28 -21.28 -7.24 -7.96
CA ALA A 28 -22.38 -8.07 -7.48
C ALA A 28 -22.28 -9.47 -8.08
N GLY A 29 -22.34 -10.51 -7.23
CA GLY A 29 -22.25 -11.92 -7.66
C GLY A 29 -20.86 -12.34 -8.13
N ALA A 30 -19.82 -11.54 -7.92
CA ALA A 30 -18.46 -11.87 -8.32
C ALA A 30 -17.99 -13.17 -7.63
N ARG A 31 -17.71 -14.19 -8.44
CA ARG A 31 -16.99 -15.38 -7.98
C ARG A 31 -15.66 -14.95 -7.37
N ARG A 32 -15.32 -15.51 -6.22
CA ARG A 32 -13.98 -15.36 -5.66
C ARG A 32 -12.97 -15.96 -6.64
N LEU A 33 -11.89 -15.24 -6.88
CA LEU A 33 -10.79 -15.75 -7.68
C LEU A 33 -9.89 -16.63 -6.82
N PRO A 34 -9.49 -17.84 -7.28
CA PRO A 34 -8.70 -18.77 -6.45
C PRO A 34 -7.20 -18.42 -6.40
N ALA A 35 -6.83 -17.17 -6.73
CA ALA A 35 -5.43 -16.75 -6.86
C ALA A 35 -4.62 -16.85 -5.54
N LEU A 36 -5.27 -16.73 -4.40
CA LEU A 36 -4.65 -16.85 -3.07
C LEU A 36 -5.30 -17.94 -2.23
N GLN A 37 -5.94 -18.94 -2.85
CA GLN A 37 -6.53 -20.06 -2.15
C GLN A 37 -5.47 -20.82 -1.34
N GLY A 38 -5.77 -21.11 -0.07
CA GLY A 38 -4.84 -21.76 0.85
C GLY A 38 -3.73 -20.84 1.38
N ARG A 39 -3.83 -19.54 1.13
CA ARG A 39 -2.93 -18.52 1.70
C ARG A 39 -3.62 -17.79 2.85
N LEU A 40 -2.85 -17.47 3.89
CA LEU A 40 -3.30 -16.69 5.03
C LEU A 40 -2.69 -15.28 4.97
N MET A 41 -3.55 -14.26 5.02
CA MET A 41 -3.15 -12.87 5.17
C MET A 41 -3.45 -12.40 6.59
N THR A 42 -2.47 -11.82 7.25
CA THR A 42 -2.64 -11.21 8.58
C THR A 42 -2.51 -9.68 8.51
N SER A 43 -3.52 -8.98 9.02
CA SER A 43 -3.53 -7.50 9.13
C SER A 43 -2.93 -7.07 10.46
N LEU A 44 -1.71 -6.52 10.47
CA LEU A 44 -1.02 -5.96 11.63
C LEU A 44 -1.16 -4.43 11.65
N PHE A 45 -2.26 -3.94 12.22
CA PHE A 45 -2.57 -2.51 12.27
C PHE A 45 -2.34 -1.95 13.66
N PHE A 46 -1.24 -1.22 13.85
CA PHE A 46 -0.87 -0.52 15.09
C PHE A 46 -1.37 0.92 15.12
N GLU A 47 -1.97 1.38 14.05
CA GLU A 47 -2.62 2.68 13.90
C GLU A 47 -4.03 2.46 13.33
N PRO A 48 -5.07 3.09 13.90
CA PRO A 48 -6.45 2.95 13.40
C PRO A 48 -6.57 3.35 11.93
N SER A 49 -7.23 2.52 11.14
CA SER A 49 -7.57 2.85 9.74
C SER A 49 -8.64 1.89 9.22
N THR A 50 -9.89 2.29 9.30
CA THR A 50 -11.02 1.48 8.84
C THR A 50 -10.93 1.20 7.34
N ARG A 51 -10.80 2.25 6.53
CA ARG A 51 -10.78 2.12 5.06
C ARG A 51 -9.65 1.24 4.57
N THR A 52 -8.42 1.49 5.02
CA THR A 52 -7.25 0.75 4.56
C THR A 52 -7.33 -0.72 4.98
N ARG A 53 -7.66 -1.00 6.24
CA ARG A 53 -7.82 -2.37 6.72
C ARG A 53 -8.87 -3.12 5.91
N SER A 54 -10.09 -2.58 5.83
CA SER A 54 -11.20 -3.22 5.12
C SER A 54 -10.90 -3.44 3.64
N SER A 55 -10.17 -2.53 2.98
CA SER A 55 -9.80 -2.70 1.57
C SER A 55 -8.84 -3.86 1.35
N PHE A 56 -7.81 -4.03 2.19
CA PHE A 56 -6.89 -5.17 2.11
C PHE A 56 -7.60 -6.49 2.45
N GLU A 57 -8.40 -6.52 3.51
CA GLU A 57 -9.12 -7.72 3.92
C GLU A 57 -10.14 -8.16 2.86
N LEU A 58 -10.89 -7.20 2.29
CA LEU A 58 -11.83 -7.49 1.21
C LEU A 58 -11.12 -7.99 -0.05
N ALA A 59 -10.00 -7.38 -0.43
CA ALA A 59 -9.21 -7.82 -1.58
C ALA A 59 -8.69 -9.25 -1.38
N ALA A 60 -8.14 -9.57 -0.20
CA ALA A 60 -7.66 -10.92 0.11
C ALA A 60 -8.79 -11.96 0.04
N ARG A 61 -9.96 -11.67 0.64
CA ARG A 61 -11.13 -12.56 0.59
C ARG A 61 -11.64 -12.77 -0.84
N ARG A 62 -11.62 -11.74 -1.69
CA ARG A 62 -12.00 -11.84 -3.11
C ARG A 62 -11.02 -12.69 -3.92
N LEU A 63 -9.77 -12.78 -3.47
CA LEU A 63 -8.75 -13.66 -4.04
C LEU A 63 -8.72 -15.04 -3.38
N SER A 64 -9.71 -15.38 -2.53
CA SER A 64 -9.84 -16.65 -1.80
C SER A 64 -8.76 -16.91 -0.76
N ALA A 65 -8.13 -15.86 -0.22
CA ALA A 65 -7.26 -15.97 0.94
C ALA A 65 -8.08 -16.03 2.24
N ASP A 66 -7.57 -16.74 3.23
CA ASP A 66 -8.00 -16.59 4.60
C ASP A 66 -7.45 -15.29 5.19
N VAL A 67 -8.22 -14.68 6.10
CA VAL A 67 -7.88 -13.38 6.67
C VAL A 67 -7.93 -13.43 8.18
N GLN A 68 -6.82 -13.06 8.79
CA GLN A 68 -6.68 -12.88 10.23
C GLN A 68 -6.35 -11.41 10.55
N SER A 69 -6.96 -10.88 11.61
CA SER A 69 -6.75 -9.50 12.04
C SER A 69 -6.16 -9.47 13.43
N PHE A 70 -5.12 -8.66 13.59
CA PHE A 70 -4.50 -8.36 14.86
C PHE A 70 -5.16 -7.15 15.51
N SER A 71 -5.41 -7.26 16.82
CA SER A 71 -5.90 -6.16 17.65
C SER A 71 -4.86 -5.78 18.68
N PRO A 72 -4.24 -4.58 18.61
CA PRO A 72 -3.20 -4.16 19.55
C PRO A 72 -3.66 -4.13 21.01
N SER A 73 -4.92 -3.76 21.25
CA SER A 73 -5.50 -3.61 22.59
C SER A 73 -5.69 -4.93 23.34
N SER A 74 -5.77 -6.05 22.63
CA SER A 74 -5.96 -7.39 23.19
C SER A 74 -4.75 -8.31 22.99
N SER A 75 -3.59 -7.76 22.60
CA SER A 75 -2.41 -8.54 22.25
C SER A 75 -1.34 -8.54 23.34
N SER A 76 -0.40 -9.48 23.24
CA SER A 76 0.77 -9.60 24.12
C SER A 76 1.74 -8.41 24.04
N LEU A 77 1.60 -7.52 23.06
CA LEU A 77 2.35 -6.26 22.99
C LEU A 77 2.20 -5.41 24.27
N SER A 78 1.02 -5.46 24.91
CA SER A 78 0.79 -4.81 26.20
C SER A 78 1.66 -5.37 27.32
N LYS A 79 2.25 -6.55 27.11
CA LYS A 79 3.14 -7.26 28.04
C LYS A 79 4.63 -7.11 27.68
N GLY A 80 4.98 -6.24 26.71
CA GLY A 80 6.36 -5.97 26.30
C GLY A 80 6.89 -6.87 25.17
N GLU A 81 6.03 -7.63 24.49
CA GLU A 81 6.42 -8.40 23.30
C GLU A 81 6.89 -7.48 22.18
N SER A 82 7.96 -7.85 21.46
CA SER A 82 8.44 -7.07 20.34
C SER A 82 7.54 -7.23 19.10
N LEU A 83 7.58 -6.24 18.22
CA LEU A 83 6.87 -6.32 16.92
C LEU A 83 7.33 -7.53 16.11
N LEU A 84 8.63 -7.84 16.15
CA LEU A 84 9.21 -8.98 15.43
C LEU A 84 8.68 -10.30 15.99
N ASP A 85 8.61 -10.45 17.31
CA ASP A 85 8.11 -11.67 17.95
C ASP A 85 6.62 -11.87 17.63
N THR A 86 5.82 -10.79 17.71
CA THR A 86 4.42 -10.82 17.29
C THR A 86 4.29 -11.28 15.83
N ALA A 87 5.10 -10.73 14.91
CA ALA A 87 5.05 -11.10 13.50
C ALA A 87 5.46 -12.56 13.29
N ARG A 88 6.52 -13.03 13.96
CA ARG A 88 6.97 -14.43 13.88
C ARG A 88 5.92 -15.41 14.44
N THR A 89 5.22 -15.03 15.49
CA THR A 89 4.10 -15.82 16.01
C THR A 89 3.04 -16.04 14.93
N TYR A 90 2.66 -14.98 14.19
CA TYR A 90 1.71 -15.11 13.07
C TYR A 90 2.28 -15.91 11.89
N VAL A 91 3.57 -15.77 11.60
CA VAL A 91 4.25 -16.58 10.56
C VAL A 91 4.23 -18.06 10.94
N ALA A 92 4.52 -18.39 12.20
CA ALA A 92 4.44 -19.76 12.72
C ALA A 92 3.02 -20.34 12.68
N MET A 93 1.98 -19.50 12.73
CA MET A 93 0.58 -19.89 12.52
C MET A 93 0.21 -20.08 11.03
N GLY A 94 1.16 -19.92 10.10
CA GLY A 94 0.96 -20.12 8.68
C GLY A 94 0.69 -18.87 7.85
N THR A 95 0.92 -17.68 8.40
CA THR A 95 0.75 -16.42 7.64
C THR A 95 1.72 -16.35 6.47
N ASN A 96 1.19 -16.13 5.27
CA ASN A 96 1.95 -15.95 4.04
C ASN A 96 2.12 -14.47 3.66
N VAL A 97 1.19 -13.60 4.10
CA VAL A 97 1.20 -12.17 3.79
C VAL A 97 0.89 -11.38 5.06
N LEU A 98 1.80 -10.49 5.43
CA LEU A 98 1.62 -9.51 6.50
C LEU A 98 1.29 -8.14 5.90
N VAL A 99 0.15 -7.56 6.25
CA VAL A 99 -0.23 -6.19 5.91
C VAL A 99 0.01 -5.31 7.12
N VAL A 100 1.04 -4.48 7.07
CA VAL A 100 1.54 -3.74 8.24
C VAL A 100 1.23 -2.26 8.11
N ARG A 101 0.59 -1.71 9.14
CA ARG A 101 0.38 -0.27 9.30
C ARG A 101 0.89 0.18 10.66
N HIS A 102 1.78 1.19 10.68
CA HIS A 102 2.39 1.68 11.90
C HIS A 102 2.54 3.21 11.90
N ARG A 103 2.52 3.83 13.10
CA ARG A 103 2.72 5.28 13.26
C ARG A 103 4.14 5.75 12.99
N CYS A 104 5.14 4.88 13.22
CA CYS A 104 6.54 5.21 12.98
C CYS A 104 6.94 4.85 11.55
N ALA A 105 7.68 5.77 10.92
CA ALA A 105 8.23 5.59 9.58
C ALA A 105 9.25 4.46 9.55
N GLY A 106 9.27 3.67 8.44
CA GLY A 106 10.24 2.62 8.20
C GLY A 106 9.96 1.28 8.89
N VAL A 107 8.99 1.20 9.80
CA VAL A 107 8.68 -0.04 10.53
C VAL A 107 8.37 -1.23 9.61
N PRO A 108 7.53 -1.13 8.57
CA PRO A 108 7.30 -2.25 7.66
C PRO A 108 8.57 -2.70 6.93
N HIS A 109 9.48 -1.77 6.63
CA HIS A 109 10.76 -2.08 6.00
C HIS A 109 11.70 -2.85 6.94
N THR A 110 11.84 -2.35 8.17
CA THR A 110 12.65 -3.02 9.21
C THR A 110 12.11 -4.41 9.49
N LEU A 111 10.79 -4.54 9.67
CA LEU A 111 10.15 -5.83 9.92
C LEU A 111 10.39 -6.83 8.77
N ALA A 112 10.21 -6.40 7.52
CA ALA A 112 10.46 -7.26 6.35
C ALA A 112 11.92 -7.76 6.33
N ARG A 113 12.87 -6.85 6.53
CA ARG A 113 14.31 -7.19 6.59
C ARG A 113 14.64 -8.15 7.73
N ASP A 114 14.06 -7.94 8.91
CA ASP A 114 14.39 -8.75 10.08
C ASP A 114 13.74 -10.15 9.99
N LEU A 115 12.54 -10.26 9.42
CA LEU A 115 11.93 -11.55 9.09
C LEU A 115 12.76 -12.31 8.05
N ASP A 116 13.23 -11.64 7.00
CA ASP A 116 14.08 -12.24 5.98
C ASP A 116 15.41 -12.75 6.58
N ARG A 117 16.04 -11.98 7.49
CA ARG A 117 17.23 -12.42 8.25
C ARG A 117 16.99 -13.64 9.13
N CYS A 118 15.77 -13.80 9.65
CA CYS A 118 15.35 -14.99 10.40
C CYS A 118 15.01 -16.18 9.51
N GLY A 119 15.09 -16.05 8.18
CA GLY A 119 14.75 -17.10 7.23
C GLY A 119 13.24 -17.28 7.01
N GLU A 120 12.42 -16.35 7.47
CA GLU A 120 10.97 -16.43 7.34
C GLU A 120 10.51 -16.09 5.92
N ARG A 121 9.73 -17.00 5.31
CA ARG A 121 9.18 -16.82 3.95
C ARG A 121 7.80 -16.19 3.99
N VAL A 122 7.73 -14.89 4.24
CA VAL A 122 6.48 -14.14 4.33
C VAL A 122 6.57 -12.84 3.53
N ALA A 123 5.51 -12.51 2.79
CA ALA A 123 5.43 -11.24 2.07
C ALA A 123 4.96 -10.12 3.02
N VAL A 124 5.66 -8.99 3.03
CA VAL A 124 5.25 -7.81 3.81
C VAL A 124 4.73 -6.71 2.89
N LEU A 125 3.52 -6.21 3.17
CA LEU A 125 2.89 -5.10 2.49
C LEU A 125 2.79 -3.90 3.44
N ASN A 126 3.27 -2.73 3.00
CA ASN A 126 3.15 -1.49 3.75
C ASN A 126 1.76 -0.85 3.51
N ALA A 127 0.93 -0.79 4.54
CA ALA A 127 -0.40 -0.16 4.54
C ALA A 127 -0.39 1.26 5.14
N GLY A 128 0.79 1.86 5.21
CA GLY A 128 1.05 3.22 5.72
C GLY A 128 1.93 3.21 6.95
N ASP A 129 3.03 3.96 6.89
CA ASP A 129 4.02 4.08 7.95
C ASP A 129 4.34 5.55 8.27
N GLY A 130 3.73 6.06 9.30
CA GLY A 130 3.92 7.44 9.76
C GLY A 130 3.72 8.46 8.64
N LEU A 131 4.67 9.39 8.52
CA LEU A 131 4.71 10.38 7.44
C LEU A 131 5.51 9.91 6.20
N HIS A 132 5.98 8.66 6.18
CA HIS A 132 6.91 8.17 5.17
C HIS A 132 6.22 7.74 3.88
N SER A 133 5.40 6.67 3.90
CA SER A 133 4.88 6.07 2.68
C SER A 133 3.51 5.40 2.88
N HIS A 134 2.72 5.36 1.81
CA HIS A 134 1.50 4.57 1.70
C HIS A 134 1.40 4.03 0.26
N PRO A 135 2.14 2.97 -0.07
CA PRO A 135 2.32 2.51 -1.45
C PRO A 135 1.02 2.20 -2.18
N SER A 136 0.11 1.48 -1.54
CA SER A 136 -1.18 1.14 -2.16
C SER A 136 -2.03 2.37 -2.49
N GLN A 137 -1.98 3.43 -1.67
CA GLN A 137 -2.66 4.68 -1.99
C GLN A 137 -1.98 5.40 -3.15
N GLY A 138 -0.63 5.41 -3.19
CA GLY A 138 0.12 5.96 -4.32
C GLY A 138 -0.23 5.27 -5.64
N LEU A 139 -0.35 3.94 -5.64
CA LEU A 139 -0.78 3.16 -6.81
C LEU A 139 -2.22 3.45 -7.22
N LEU A 140 -3.14 3.60 -6.26
CA LEU A 140 -4.53 3.97 -6.52
C LEU A 140 -4.63 5.33 -7.19
N ASP A 141 -3.85 6.29 -6.73
CA ASP A 141 -3.81 7.63 -7.30
C ASP A 141 -3.22 7.63 -8.71
N LEU A 142 -2.14 6.87 -8.93
CA LEU A 142 -1.56 6.70 -10.28
C LEU A 142 -2.55 6.04 -11.24
N PHE A 143 -3.26 5.01 -10.78
CA PHE A 143 -4.29 4.37 -11.59
C PHE A 143 -5.42 5.33 -11.93
N THR A 144 -5.88 6.13 -10.98
CA THR A 144 -6.93 7.12 -11.19
C THR A 144 -6.51 8.16 -12.23
N LEU A 145 -5.28 8.68 -12.12
CA LEU A 145 -4.73 9.63 -13.08
C LEU A 145 -4.53 9.00 -14.46
N ALA A 146 -3.94 7.79 -14.53
CA ALA A 146 -3.73 7.11 -15.80
C ALA A 146 -5.06 6.86 -16.54
N ARG A 147 -6.10 6.46 -15.79
CA ARG A 147 -7.44 6.30 -16.34
C ARG A 147 -8.09 7.59 -16.81
N HIS A 148 -7.83 8.70 -16.12
CA HIS A 148 -8.34 9.99 -16.57
C HIS A 148 -7.79 10.37 -17.93
N PHE A 149 -6.52 10.09 -18.21
CA PHE A 149 -5.87 10.43 -19.48
C PHE A 149 -5.98 9.34 -20.56
N ALA A 150 -6.16 8.08 -20.17
CA ALA A 150 -6.32 6.94 -21.06
C ALA A 150 -7.33 5.93 -20.44
N PRO A 151 -8.64 6.18 -20.58
CA PRO A 151 -9.67 5.40 -19.91
C PRO A 151 -9.65 3.90 -20.24
N GLU A 152 -9.38 3.55 -21.49
CA GLU A 152 -9.40 2.17 -22.00
C GLU A 152 -8.12 1.42 -21.63
N HIS A 153 -6.96 2.11 -21.70
CA HIS A 153 -5.65 1.51 -21.49
C HIS A 153 -4.82 2.32 -20.49
N PRO A 154 -5.21 2.35 -19.20
CA PRO A 154 -4.47 3.07 -18.18
C PRO A 154 -3.07 2.47 -18.00
N SER A 155 -2.06 3.28 -18.28
CA SER A 155 -0.67 2.86 -18.21
C SER A 155 0.23 3.98 -17.69
N PRO A 156 1.44 3.72 -17.23
CA PRO A 156 2.38 4.77 -16.86
C PRO A 156 2.69 5.73 -18.02
N ALA A 157 2.62 5.26 -19.26
CA ALA A 157 2.85 6.06 -20.45
C ALA A 157 1.81 7.18 -20.63
N ALA A 158 0.57 6.97 -20.18
CA ALA A 158 -0.51 7.96 -20.23
C ALA A 158 -0.19 9.21 -19.38
N LEU A 159 0.71 9.08 -18.42
CA LEU A 159 1.13 10.17 -17.53
C LEU A 159 2.36 10.94 -18.05
N ARG A 160 2.97 10.48 -19.15
CA ARG A 160 4.18 11.11 -19.70
C ARG A 160 3.87 12.54 -20.14
N GLY A 161 4.70 13.50 -19.73
CA GLY A 161 4.56 14.91 -20.06
C GLY A 161 3.40 15.63 -19.36
N ARG A 162 2.62 14.94 -18.53
CA ARG A 162 1.52 15.55 -17.76
C ARG A 162 2.06 16.28 -16.55
N ARG A 163 1.44 17.42 -16.23
CA ARG A 163 1.72 18.18 -14.99
C ARG A 163 0.60 17.90 -13.99
N VAL A 164 0.96 17.47 -12.81
CA VAL A 164 0.03 17.23 -11.70
C VAL A 164 0.39 18.17 -10.57
N VAL A 165 -0.59 18.92 -10.08
CA VAL A 165 -0.42 19.84 -8.96
C VAL A 165 -1.09 19.22 -7.73
N ILE A 166 -0.35 19.17 -6.62
CA ILE A 166 -0.88 18.74 -5.33
C ILE A 166 -1.06 19.98 -4.47
N VAL A 167 -2.29 20.26 -4.07
CA VAL A 167 -2.64 21.41 -3.23
C VAL A 167 -3.01 20.92 -1.83
N GLY A 168 -2.44 21.55 -0.81
CA GLY A 168 -2.70 21.23 0.60
C GLY A 168 -1.41 21.04 1.40
N ASP A 169 -1.54 20.42 2.58
CA ASP A 169 -0.40 20.11 3.44
C ASP A 169 0.42 18.94 2.89
N VAL A 170 1.33 19.25 1.97
CA VAL A 170 2.20 18.27 1.34
C VAL A 170 3.29 17.77 2.29
N LEU A 171 3.69 18.61 3.26
CA LEU A 171 4.75 18.26 4.22
C LEU A 171 4.35 17.09 5.13
N HIS A 172 3.11 17.05 5.59
CA HIS A 172 2.60 16.00 6.47
C HIS A 172 1.83 14.90 5.74
N SER A 173 1.68 15.00 4.41
CA SER A 173 0.96 14.01 3.61
C SER A 173 1.87 12.90 3.11
N ARG A 174 1.79 11.72 3.73
CA ARG A 174 2.47 10.49 3.22
C ARG A 174 2.00 10.09 1.81
N VAL A 175 0.77 10.44 1.45
CA VAL A 175 0.21 10.17 0.12
C VAL A 175 0.92 11.02 -0.93
N ALA A 176 1.11 12.32 -0.69
CA ALA A 176 1.86 13.20 -1.57
C ALA A 176 3.31 12.71 -1.75
N ARG A 177 3.95 12.22 -0.68
CA ARG A 177 5.30 11.64 -0.74
C ARG A 177 5.35 10.33 -1.53
N SER A 178 4.38 9.44 -1.36
CA SER A 178 4.30 8.19 -2.15
C SER A 178 4.13 8.48 -3.63
N ARG A 179 3.35 9.52 -4.00
CA ARG A 179 3.21 9.99 -5.38
C ARG A 179 4.52 10.56 -5.94
N SER A 180 5.24 11.35 -5.17
CA SER A 180 6.53 11.92 -5.59
C SER A 180 7.57 10.83 -5.86
N ARG A 181 7.56 9.74 -5.08
CA ARG A 181 8.45 8.59 -5.25
C ARG A 181 8.05 7.70 -6.42
N ALA A 182 6.76 7.61 -6.70
CA ALA A 182 6.24 6.92 -7.88
C ALA A 182 6.50 7.66 -9.20
N SER A 183 6.94 8.92 -9.16
CA SER A 183 7.41 9.66 -10.35
C SER A 183 8.85 9.24 -10.69
N VAL A 184 8.95 8.18 -11.15
CA VAL A 184 9.75 7.18 -11.78
C VAL A 184 11.09 7.63 -12.38
N ARG A 185 12.13 6.93 -11.97
CA ARG A 185 13.36 6.72 -12.76
C ARG A 185 12.96 6.17 -14.15
N GLY A 186 12.99 7.03 -15.18
CA GLY A 186 12.79 6.61 -16.58
C GLY A 186 11.67 7.31 -17.36
N THR A 187 10.81 8.09 -16.73
CA THR A 187 9.96 9.06 -17.45
C THR A 187 10.63 10.44 -17.45
N PRO A 188 10.72 11.17 -18.59
CA PRO A 188 11.27 12.52 -18.61
C PRO A 188 10.50 13.37 -17.61
N ALA A 189 11.26 14.01 -16.72
CA ALA A 189 10.87 14.83 -15.60
C ALA A 189 9.40 15.28 -15.55
N GLN A 190 8.56 14.56 -14.83
CA GLN A 190 7.31 15.11 -14.31
C GLN A 190 7.70 16.10 -13.21
N ARG A 191 7.61 17.39 -13.49
CA ARG A 191 7.80 18.43 -12.47
C ARG A 191 6.57 18.43 -11.56
N TRP A 192 6.66 17.75 -10.43
CA TRP A 192 5.74 17.93 -9.33
C TRP A 192 6.04 19.31 -8.72
N ARG A 193 5.15 20.28 -8.90
CA ARG A 193 5.24 21.53 -8.19
C ARG A 193 4.38 21.42 -6.94
N THR A 194 5.02 21.48 -5.78
CA THR A 194 4.36 21.64 -4.50
C THR A 194 4.32 23.11 -4.16
N THR A 195 3.15 23.71 -4.11
CA THR A 195 2.96 25.04 -3.56
C THR A 195 2.30 24.90 -2.20
N SER A 196 3.08 25.06 -1.13
CA SER A 196 2.56 25.28 0.21
C SER A 196 2.31 26.78 0.38
N THR A 197 1.12 27.23 -0.01
CA THR A 197 0.67 28.58 0.36
C THR A 197 -0.38 28.40 1.44
N PHE A 198 0.02 28.48 2.70
CA PHE A 198 -0.90 28.74 3.78
C PHE A 198 -1.15 30.27 3.79
N ALA A 199 -2.33 30.68 3.34
CA ALA A 199 -2.89 31.95 3.80
C ALA A 199 -3.51 31.67 5.18
N PRO A 200 -3.18 32.45 6.23
CA PRO A 200 -3.88 32.31 7.50
C PRO A 200 -5.34 32.71 7.27
N ILE A 201 -6.26 31.83 7.67
CA ILE A 201 -7.68 32.17 7.76
C ILE A 201 -7.77 33.16 8.90
N ALA A 202 -8.05 34.43 8.57
CA ALA A 202 -8.39 35.42 9.57
C ALA A 202 -9.69 35.01 10.26
N THR A 203 -9.61 34.87 11.61
CA THR A 203 -10.75 34.69 12.51
C THR A 203 -11.54 35.99 12.64
#